data_e49a79cbb29b898e9f3e3987389420c2
#
_entry.id   e49a79cbb29b898e9f3e3987389420c2
#
_cell.length_a   1.000
_cell.length_b   1.000
_cell.length_c   1.000
_cell.angle_alpha   90.00
_cell.angle_beta   90.00
_cell.angle_gamma   90.00
#
_symmetry.space_group_name_H-M   'P 1'
#
loop_
_entity.id
_entity.type
_entity.pdbx_description
1 polymer ?
#
loop_
_entity_poly.entity_id
_entity_poly.type
_entity_poly.pdbx_seq_one_letter_code
_entity_poly.pdbx_strand_id
1 'polypeptide(L)'
;MNTLTNNPFRRISNRLLLGMLVFPLVLSVHSQTREYIPLQEQVGPELVTEEIAPVQAPFAMPEMKRPVFKDLTYSIVETGAKPEKMVTKAIQKAIDEVSRKGGGKVVVPPGVWKTGRIELKSNVNLHLEEGAELHFSGNIKDYLPVVLTRYEGVEVYSLGALVYADNQENIALTGHGKLIAPTTDCEIWKHQCSVSIEQYVEQNPDVKARIADGKKGKPVFLPLFVSPTNCRNVLIEGVTLERSLFWNIVPVYCDGVIIRGVTVESHGHGRTDGIDIESTRNVLIEYCSLDCGDDCFTMKSGRGEDGLRVNKPSENIVVRYCLAKRGWGGVVCGSETAAMIRNLYVHDCVFSGTKSGVRFKTRRSRGGGGENLIFERIRMNLAGIAFWWDMLGEEKHV
;
A
#
# COMPACT_ATOMS: atom_id res chain seq x y z
N MET A 1 57.71 -20.44 93.94
CA MET A 1 57.81 -21.89 94.23
C MET A 1 57.35 -22.64 92.98
N ASN A 2 58.28 -23.21 92.36
CA ASN A 2 58.26 -24.53 91.70
C ASN A 2 57.13 -24.86 90.78
N THR A 3 57.20 -25.44 89.66
CA THR A 3 58.31 -26.09 88.88
C THR A 3 57.68 -26.50 87.57
N LEU A 4 58.43 -26.35 86.48
CA LEU A 4 58.79 -27.31 85.45
C LEU A 4 57.71 -28.38 85.09
N THR A 5 57.43 -28.74 83.81
CA THR A 5 58.34 -29.35 82.86
C THR A 5 57.65 -29.55 81.49
N ASN A 6 58.47 -29.38 80.44
CA ASN A 6 58.60 -30.18 79.20
C ASN A 6 57.48 -30.50 78.21
N ASN A 7 57.69 -29.94 77.07
CA ASN A 7 57.63 -30.39 75.65
C ASN A 7 57.60 -31.95 75.44
N PRO A 8 57.08 -32.52 74.28
CA PRO A 8 57.55 -32.23 72.92
C PRO A 8 56.54 -32.37 71.78
N PHE A 9 56.91 -31.66 70.70
CA PHE A 9 56.69 -31.92 69.28
C PHE A 9 55.56 -32.85 68.83
N ARG A 10 54.61 -32.30 68.06
CA ARG A 10 54.13 -32.89 66.78
C ARG A 10 53.75 -31.81 65.78
N ARG A 11 54.51 -31.74 64.61
CA ARG A 11 54.23 -31.00 63.45
C ARG A 11 52.97 -31.59 62.82
N ILE A 12 51.93 -30.76 62.59
CA ILE A 12 50.89 -31.02 61.61
C ILE A 12 50.85 -29.78 60.73
N SER A 13 51.23 -29.98 59.46
CA SER A 13 51.20 -28.97 58.42
C SER A 13 49.77 -28.76 57.97
N ASN A 14 49.13 -27.66 58.36
CA ASN A 14 47.88 -27.22 57.77
C ASN A 14 48.20 -26.35 56.57
N ARG A 15 48.09 -26.94 55.38
CA ARG A 15 48.00 -26.15 54.12
C ARG A 15 46.62 -25.48 54.11
N LEU A 16 46.64 -24.17 54.34
CA LEU A 16 45.50 -23.33 54.00
C LEU A 16 45.38 -23.29 52.44
N LEU A 17 44.41 -24.00 51.90
CA LEU A 17 43.95 -23.78 50.53
C LEU A 17 43.16 -22.48 50.53
N LEU A 18 43.77 -21.40 50.04
CA LEU A 18 43.08 -20.17 49.68
C LEU A 18 42.29 -20.43 48.37
N GLY A 19 41.02 -20.79 48.50
CA GLY A 19 40.14 -20.90 47.36
C GLY A 19 39.84 -19.49 46.83
N MET A 20 40.53 -19.09 45.76
CA MET A 20 40.10 -17.93 44.96
C MET A 20 38.77 -18.26 44.27
N LEU A 21 37.67 -17.76 44.81
CA LEU A 21 36.40 -17.67 44.10
C LEU A 21 36.56 -16.65 42.96
N VAL A 22 36.87 -17.12 41.77
CA VAL A 22 36.79 -16.35 40.55
C VAL A 22 35.31 -16.23 40.20
N PHE A 23 34.66 -15.15 40.60
CA PHE A 23 33.38 -14.76 40.04
C PHE A 23 33.62 -14.38 38.57
N PRO A 24 33.00 -15.06 37.61
CA PRO A 24 33.03 -14.55 36.25
C PRO A 24 32.24 -13.24 36.24
N LEU A 25 32.93 -12.13 36.08
CA LEU A 25 32.34 -10.86 35.76
C LEU A 25 31.72 -10.99 34.34
N VAL A 26 30.47 -11.38 34.27
CA VAL A 26 29.69 -11.29 33.02
C VAL A 26 29.52 -9.81 32.75
N LEU A 27 30.47 -9.22 32.05
CA LEU A 27 30.29 -7.96 31.37
C LEU A 27 29.21 -8.21 30.30
N SER A 28 27.93 -7.95 30.64
CA SER A 28 26.93 -7.76 29.65
C SER A 28 27.29 -6.50 28.85
N VAL A 29 28.04 -6.74 27.76
CA VAL A 29 28.17 -5.73 26.70
C VAL A 29 26.78 -5.54 26.14
N HIS A 30 26.03 -4.60 26.70
CA HIS A 30 24.92 -4.00 26.00
C HIS A 30 25.55 -3.24 24.83
N SER A 31 25.73 -3.94 23.71
CA SER A 31 25.86 -3.30 22.44
C SER A 31 24.56 -2.47 22.29
N GLN A 32 24.62 -1.19 22.61
CA GLN A 32 23.67 -0.24 22.04
C GLN A 32 23.92 -0.32 20.53
N THR A 33 23.21 -1.21 19.85
CA THR A 33 23.06 -1.13 18.41
C THR A 33 22.49 0.26 18.18
N ARG A 34 23.32 1.19 17.70
CA ARG A 34 22.80 2.46 17.17
C ARG A 34 21.72 2.07 16.20
N GLU A 35 20.48 2.45 16.48
CA GLU A 35 19.40 2.24 15.55
C GLU A 35 19.81 2.89 14.23
N TYR A 36 20.00 2.07 13.22
CA TYR A 36 20.53 2.50 11.95
C TYR A 36 19.38 3.09 11.14
N ILE A 37 19.49 4.36 10.75
CA ILE A 37 18.53 5.00 9.83
C ILE A 37 18.96 4.70 8.41
N PRO A 38 18.16 4.02 7.58
CA PRO A 38 18.59 3.53 6.28
C PRO A 38 19.04 4.64 5.33
N LEU A 39 19.97 4.32 4.46
CA LEU A 39 20.34 5.13 3.29
C LEU A 39 19.38 4.79 2.13
N GLN A 40 19.37 5.63 1.09
CA GLN A 40 18.45 5.46 -0.03
C GLN A 40 18.68 4.13 -0.79
N GLU A 41 19.92 3.70 -0.92
CA GLU A 41 20.31 2.43 -1.54
C GLU A 41 19.99 1.18 -0.68
N GLN A 42 19.43 1.36 0.49
CA GLN A 42 19.07 0.30 1.43
C GLN A 42 17.55 0.11 1.56
N VAL A 43 16.79 0.76 0.70
CA VAL A 43 15.33 0.66 0.63
C VAL A 43 14.89 0.59 -0.83
N GLY A 44 13.67 0.09 -1.07
CA GLY A 44 13.07 0.06 -2.40
C GLY A 44 13.07 -1.32 -3.08
N PRO A 45 12.52 -1.40 -4.28
CA PRO A 45 12.16 -2.65 -4.97
C PRO A 45 13.31 -3.62 -5.22
N GLU A 46 14.50 -3.10 -5.44
CA GLU A 46 15.71 -3.90 -5.75
C GLU A 46 16.15 -4.80 -4.57
N LEU A 47 15.63 -4.53 -3.37
CA LEU A 47 15.99 -5.23 -2.15
C LEU A 47 14.88 -6.17 -1.65
N VAL A 48 13.81 -6.31 -2.41
CA VAL A 48 12.71 -7.19 -2.04
C VAL A 48 13.21 -8.64 -1.95
N THR A 49 12.92 -9.28 -0.82
CA THR A 49 13.31 -10.69 -0.59
C THR A 49 12.22 -11.64 -1.06
N GLU A 50 12.56 -12.89 -1.33
CA GLU A 50 11.57 -13.91 -1.67
C GLU A 50 10.57 -14.12 -0.52
N GLU A 51 11.08 -14.23 0.70
CA GLU A 51 10.25 -14.39 1.89
C GLU A 51 9.82 -13.05 2.48
N ILE A 52 8.61 -13.01 3.04
CA ILE A 52 8.13 -11.89 3.84
C ILE A 52 8.63 -12.08 5.27
N ALA A 53 9.57 -11.22 5.69
CA ALA A 53 10.04 -11.24 7.07
C ALA A 53 8.88 -10.94 8.05
N PRO A 54 8.84 -11.60 9.23
CA PRO A 54 7.81 -11.35 10.22
C PRO A 54 7.62 -9.86 10.51
N VAL A 55 6.37 -9.44 10.58
CA VAL A 55 6.02 -8.05 10.88
C VAL A 55 5.99 -7.86 12.39
N GLN A 56 6.97 -7.12 12.91
CA GLN A 56 7.00 -6.71 14.32
C GLN A 56 6.45 -5.29 14.41
N ALA A 57 5.22 -5.16 14.87
CA ALA A 57 4.58 -3.87 15.06
C ALA A 57 4.31 -3.61 16.57
N PRO A 58 4.23 -2.36 17.02
CA PRO A 58 3.91 -2.02 18.42
C PRO A 58 2.43 -2.20 18.74
N PHE A 59 1.71 -2.92 17.92
CA PHE A 59 0.30 -3.33 18.07
C PHE A 59 0.10 -4.74 17.51
N ALA A 60 -1.04 -5.37 17.85
CA ALA A 60 -1.36 -6.68 17.33
C ALA A 60 -1.54 -6.64 15.80
N MET A 61 -0.76 -7.45 15.10
CA MET A 61 -0.78 -7.58 13.65
C MET A 61 -0.90 -9.07 13.30
N PRO A 62 -1.82 -9.47 12.41
CA PRO A 62 -1.85 -10.85 11.96
C PRO A 62 -0.57 -11.20 11.19
N GLU A 63 -0.26 -12.48 11.10
CA GLU A 63 0.83 -12.94 10.25
C GLU A 63 0.50 -12.63 8.78
N MET A 64 1.38 -11.88 8.12
CA MET A 64 1.20 -11.49 6.72
C MET A 64 1.79 -12.57 5.81
N LYS A 65 0.92 -13.29 5.10
CA LYS A 65 1.30 -14.38 4.19
C LYS A 65 0.81 -14.11 2.77
N ARG A 66 1.62 -14.53 1.80
CA ARG A 66 1.19 -14.50 0.40
C ARG A 66 -0.03 -15.37 0.18
N PRO A 67 -0.96 -14.97 -0.69
CA PRO A 67 -1.99 -15.86 -1.20
C PRO A 67 -1.37 -17.10 -1.85
N VAL A 68 -1.98 -18.25 -1.65
CA VAL A 68 -1.56 -19.51 -2.27
C VAL A 68 -2.49 -19.81 -3.44
N PHE A 69 -1.92 -20.12 -4.58
CA PHE A 69 -2.66 -20.41 -5.80
C PHE A 69 -2.47 -21.87 -6.20
N LYS A 70 -3.47 -22.42 -6.90
CA LYS A 70 -3.38 -23.75 -7.50
C LYS A 70 -2.25 -23.77 -8.54
N ASP A 71 -1.60 -24.91 -8.69
CA ASP A 71 -0.60 -25.12 -9.73
C ASP A 71 -1.29 -25.31 -11.10
N LEU A 72 -1.77 -24.19 -11.62
CA LEU A 72 -2.36 -24.04 -12.95
C LEU A 72 -1.85 -22.72 -13.54
N THR A 73 -1.21 -22.80 -14.67
CA THR A 73 -0.75 -21.61 -15.42
C THR A 73 -1.47 -21.55 -16.76
N TYR A 74 -1.94 -20.36 -17.12
CA TYR A 74 -2.69 -20.11 -18.34
C TYR A 74 -2.26 -18.79 -18.96
N SER A 75 -1.79 -18.80 -20.20
CA SER A 75 -1.37 -17.57 -20.90
C SER A 75 -2.57 -16.88 -21.57
N ILE A 76 -2.59 -15.55 -21.57
CA ILE A 76 -3.59 -14.77 -22.33
C ILE A 76 -3.57 -15.10 -23.84
N VAL A 77 -2.45 -15.56 -24.36
CA VAL A 77 -2.30 -15.96 -25.76
C VAL A 77 -3.20 -17.17 -26.08
N GLU A 78 -3.38 -18.09 -25.14
CA GLU A 78 -4.27 -19.27 -25.28
C GLU A 78 -5.75 -18.86 -25.41
N THR A 79 -6.11 -17.67 -24.96
CA THR A 79 -7.45 -17.10 -25.12
C THR A 79 -7.61 -16.21 -26.37
N GLY A 80 -6.57 -16.13 -27.20
CA GLY A 80 -6.55 -15.42 -28.47
C GLY A 80 -6.03 -13.99 -28.41
N ALA A 81 -5.32 -13.62 -27.31
CA ALA A 81 -4.64 -12.33 -27.24
C ALA A 81 -3.56 -12.25 -28.33
N LYS A 82 -3.46 -11.07 -28.96
CA LYS A 82 -2.42 -10.75 -29.96
C LYS A 82 -1.79 -9.42 -29.61
N PRO A 83 -0.46 -9.29 -29.67
CA PRO A 83 0.23 -8.03 -29.43
C PRO A 83 -0.36 -6.86 -30.26
N GLU A 84 -0.25 -5.65 -29.73
CA GLU A 84 -0.77 -4.40 -30.31
C GLU A 84 -2.30 -4.35 -30.54
N LYS A 85 -3.04 -5.37 -30.19
CA LYS A 85 -4.50 -5.41 -30.29
C LYS A 85 -5.15 -5.13 -28.94
N MET A 86 -6.43 -4.75 -28.96
CA MET A 86 -7.27 -4.68 -27.75
C MET A 86 -7.54 -6.10 -27.26
N VAL A 87 -6.99 -6.46 -26.11
CA VAL A 87 -7.01 -7.83 -25.59
C VAL A 87 -7.82 -7.99 -24.30
N THR A 88 -8.59 -6.96 -23.89
CA THR A 88 -9.40 -6.98 -22.66
C THR A 88 -10.22 -8.25 -22.53
N LYS A 89 -10.93 -8.65 -23.60
CA LYS A 89 -11.77 -9.86 -23.59
C LYS A 89 -10.94 -11.14 -23.45
N ALA A 90 -9.74 -11.19 -24.04
CA ALA A 90 -8.87 -12.34 -23.93
C ALA A 90 -8.29 -12.47 -22.51
N ILE A 91 -7.83 -11.38 -21.93
CA ILE A 91 -7.38 -11.34 -20.53
C ILE A 91 -8.52 -11.76 -19.59
N GLN A 92 -9.71 -11.18 -19.75
CA GLN A 92 -10.85 -11.49 -18.88
C GLN A 92 -11.27 -12.96 -19.02
N LYS A 93 -11.29 -13.50 -20.25
CA LYS A 93 -11.57 -14.91 -20.49
C LYS A 93 -10.55 -15.85 -19.80
N ALA A 94 -9.26 -15.48 -19.80
CA ALA A 94 -8.23 -16.25 -19.10
C ALA A 94 -8.46 -16.22 -17.58
N ILE A 95 -8.73 -15.05 -17.01
CA ILE A 95 -9.03 -14.87 -15.59
C ILE A 95 -10.26 -15.70 -15.19
N ASP A 96 -11.36 -15.57 -15.94
CA ASP A 96 -12.61 -16.27 -15.65
C ASP A 96 -12.45 -17.79 -15.74
N GLU A 97 -11.69 -18.28 -16.72
CA GLU A 97 -11.41 -19.71 -16.93
C GLU A 97 -10.56 -20.28 -15.78
N VAL A 98 -9.50 -19.58 -15.37
CA VAL A 98 -8.62 -19.99 -14.25
C VAL A 98 -9.41 -19.96 -12.93
N SER A 99 -10.18 -18.92 -12.67
CA SER A 99 -11.02 -18.84 -11.48
C SER A 99 -12.03 -19.97 -11.41
N ARG A 100 -12.73 -20.25 -12.53
CA ARG A 100 -13.70 -21.37 -12.63
C ARG A 100 -13.07 -22.75 -12.39
N LYS A 101 -11.79 -22.92 -12.73
CA LYS A 101 -11.01 -24.15 -12.45
C LYS A 101 -10.48 -24.23 -11.02
N GLY A 102 -10.84 -23.28 -10.16
CA GLY A 102 -10.46 -23.25 -8.75
C GLY A 102 -9.19 -22.44 -8.47
N GLY A 103 -8.73 -21.65 -9.43
CA GLY A 103 -7.62 -20.72 -9.27
C GLY A 103 -6.35 -21.12 -10.02
N GLY A 104 -5.36 -20.23 -9.97
CA GLY A 104 -4.07 -20.40 -10.63
C GLY A 104 -3.46 -19.07 -11.07
N LYS A 105 -2.52 -19.15 -12.01
CA LYS A 105 -1.78 -18.02 -12.57
C LYS A 105 -2.25 -17.73 -14.00
N VAL A 106 -2.61 -16.49 -14.28
CA VAL A 106 -2.82 -15.97 -15.63
C VAL A 106 -1.59 -15.17 -16.02
N VAL A 107 -0.92 -15.57 -17.09
CA VAL A 107 0.33 -14.98 -17.55
C VAL A 107 0.09 -14.00 -18.69
N VAL A 108 0.61 -12.79 -18.54
CA VAL A 108 0.80 -11.80 -19.60
C VAL A 108 2.26 -11.90 -20.05
N PRO A 109 2.56 -12.47 -21.23
CA PRO A 109 3.93 -12.62 -21.71
C PRO A 109 4.52 -11.29 -22.20
N PRO A 110 5.85 -11.21 -22.44
CA PRO A 110 6.50 -10.02 -22.99
C PRO A 110 5.80 -9.49 -24.24
N GLY A 111 5.74 -8.16 -24.37
CA GLY A 111 5.10 -7.46 -25.49
C GLY A 111 4.13 -6.38 -25.04
N VAL A 112 3.59 -5.64 -26.02
CA VAL A 112 2.65 -4.54 -25.80
C VAL A 112 1.21 -5.03 -25.98
N TRP A 113 0.40 -4.89 -24.93
CA TRP A 113 -0.97 -5.39 -24.85
C TRP A 113 -1.93 -4.25 -24.52
N LYS A 114 -2.81 -3.88 -25.44
CA LYS A 114 -3.80 -2.82 -25.23
C LYS A 114 -5.03 -3.38 -24.54
N THR A 115 -5.49 -2.72 -23.47
CA THR A 115 -6.63 -3.21 -22.68
C THR A 115 -7.51 -2.07 -22.17
N GLY A 116 -8.78 -2.39 -21.86
CA GLY A 116 -9.64 -1.61 -20.98
C GLY A 116 -9.57 -2.16 -19.56
N ARG A 117 -10.66 -2.01 -18.77
CA ARG A 117 -10.72 -2.51 -17.40
C ARG A 117 -10.50 -4.02 -17.35
N ILE A 118 -9.61 -4.43 -16.45
CA ILE A 118 -9.38 -5.84 -16.09
C ILE A 118 -10.04 -6.09 -14.73
N GLU A 119 -10.84 -7.16 -14.61
CA GLU A 119 -11.48 -7.55 -13.35
C GLU A 119 -10.87 -8.84 -12.82
N LEU A 120 -10.15 -8.75 -11.69
CA LEU A 120 -9.58 -9.92 -11.03
C LEU A 120 -10.70 -10.74 -10.37
N LYS A 121 -10.52 -12.04 -10.33
CA LYS A 121 -11.43 -13.01 -9.72
C LYS A 121 -10.72 -13.81 -8.63
N SER A 122 -11.49 -14.35 -7.72
CA SER A 122 -10.96 -15.12 -6.57
C SER A 122 -10.06 -16.26 -7.04
N ASN A 123 -8.99 -16.46 -6.26
CA ASN A 123 -7.96 -17.46 -6.46
C ASN A 123 -7.12 -17.28 -7.73
N VAL A 124 -7.06 -16.06 -8.30
CA VAL A 124 -6.29 -15.78 -9.52
C VAL A 124 -5.13 -14.82 -9.23
N ASN A 125 -3.97 -15.19 -9.70
CA ASN A 125 -2.79 -14.34 -9.83
C ASN A 125 -2.64 -13.89 -11.29
N LEU A 126 -2.87 -12.60 -11.57
CA LEU A 126 -2.51 -11.98 -12.84
C LEU A 126 -1.01 -11.65 -12.80
N HIS A 127 -0.22 -12.36 -13.57
CA HIS A 127 1.23 -12.25 -13.56
C HIS A 127 1.76 -11.66 -14.87
N LEU A 128 2.44 -10.52 -14.76
CA LEU A 128 3.09 -9.84 -15.87
C LEU A 128 4.55 -10.25 -15.92
N GLU A 129 4.96 -11.00 -16.96
CA GLU A 129 6.37 -11.32 -17.14
C GLU A 129 7.20 -10.06 -17.41
N GLU A 130 8.51 -10.15 -17.19
CA GLU A 130 9.44 -9.09 -17.56
C GLU A 130 9.32 -8.76 -19.06
N GLY A 131 9.23 -7.47 -19.39
CA GLY A 131 8.96 -7.00 -20.76
C GLY A 131 7.50 -7.04 -21.20
N ALA A 132 6.56 -7.45 -20.34
CA ALA A 132 5.14 -7.31 -20.59
C ALA A 132 4.68 -5.87 -20.27
N GLU A 133 3.93 -5.25 -21.18
CA GLU A 133 3.36 -3.93 -21.02
C GLU A 133 1.85 -3.95 -21.25
N LEU A 134 1.06 -3.62 -20.23
CA LEU A 134 -0.39 -3.41 -20.35
C LEU A 134 -0.68 -1.92 -20.55
N HIS A 135 -1.05 -1.55 -21.77
CA HIS A 135 -1.44 -0.17 -22.13
C HIS A 135 -2.95 -0.02 -22.03
N PHE A 136 -3.40 0.77 -21.05
CA PHE A 136 -4.82 0.97 -20.79
C PHE A 136 -5.43 2.01 -21.72
N SER A 137 -6.63 1.71 -22.20
CA SER A 137 -7.42 2.60 -23.06
C SER A 137 -7.88 3.85 -22.33
N GLY A 138 -7.89 4.97 -23.01
CA GLY A 138 -8.48 6.23 -22.54
C GLY A 138 -9.96 6.43 -22.91
N ASN A 139 -10.64 5.40 -23.46
CA ASN A 139 -12.04 5.51 -23.89
C ASN A 139 -12.99 5.07 -22.77
N ILE A 140 -14.01 5.86 -22.49
CA ILE A 140 -15.04 5.59 -21.46
C ILE A 140 -15.70 4.22 -21.66
N LYS A 141 -16.02 3.87 -22.90
CA LYS A 141 -16.72 2.62 -23.25
C LYS A 141 -15.99 1.36 -22.79
N ASP A 142 -14.67 1.40 -22.67
CA ASP A 142 -13.82 0.25 -22.31
C ASP A 142 -13.84 -0.01 -20.79
N TYR A 143 -14.56 0.84 -20.02
CA TYR A 143 -14.74 0.76 -18.56
C TYR A 143 -16.22 0.62 -18.16
N LEU A 144 -17.11 0.44 -19.11
CA LEU A 144 -18.52 0.20 -18.83
C LEU A 144 -18.84 -1.29 -18.77
N PRO A 145 -19.84 -1.71 -17.96
CA PRO A 145 -20.71 -0.87 -17.13
C PRO A 145 -19.95 -0.21 -15.97
N VAL A 146 -20.53 0.87 -15.40
CA VAL A 146 -19.99 1.47 -14.18
C VAL A 146 -20.04 0.50 -13.02
N VAL A 147 -19.08 0.64 -12.10
CA VAL A 147 -18.97 -0.16 -10.89
C VAL A 147 -18.97 0.75 -9.66
N LEU A 148 -19.29 0.18 -8.49
CA LEU A 148 -19.12 0.89 -7.23
C LEU A 148 -17.63 1.15 -7.02
N THR A 149 -17.29 2.39 -6.74
CA THR A 149 -15.94 2.82 -6.39
C THR A 149 -15.99 3.86 -5.28
N ARG A 150 -14.85 4.17 -4.71
CA ARG A 150 -14.73 5.24 -3.73
C ARG A 150 -13.85 6.34 -4.30
N TYR A 151 -14.43 7.49 -4.58
CA TYR A 151 -13.72 8.63 -5.14
C TYR A 151 -13.55 9.69 -4.07
N GLU A 152 -12.29 10.01 -3.71
CA GLU A 152 -11.96 10.94 -2.63
C GLU A 152 -12.76 10.68 -1.33
N GLY A 153 -12.86 9.41 -0.93
CA GLY A 153 -13.54 9.02 0.32
C GLY A 153 -15.06 8.93 0.23
N VAL A 154 -15.66 9.05 -0.96
CA VAL A 154 -17.11 9.02 -1.20
C VAL A 154 -17.49 7.89 -2.14
N GLU A 155 -18.55 7.14 -1.82
CA GLU A 155 -19.07 6.07 -2.69
C GLU A 155 -19.84 6.64 -3.89
N VAL A 156 -19.44 6.19 -5.08
CA VAL A 156 -20.08 6.54 -6.36
C VAL A 156 -20.05 5.35 -7.33
N TYR A 157 -20.91 5.34 -8.33
CA TYR A 157 -20.84 4.42 -9.46
C TYR A 157 -20.19 5.14 -10.64
N SER A 158 -18.98 4.73 -11.02
CA SER A 158 -18.25 5.30 -12.15
C SER A 158 -17.32 4.27 -12.81
N LEU A 159 -16.26 4.73 -13.45
CA LEU A 159 -15.34 3.88 -14.22
C LEU A 159 -14.54 2.91 -13.34
N GLY A 160 -14.54 3.09 -12.03
CA GLY A 160 -13.87 2.21 -11.07
C GLY A 160 -12.35 2.32 -11.11
N ALA A 161 -11.69 1.29 -11.59
CA ALA A 161 -10.24 1.23 -11.73
C ALA A 161 -9.83 0.59 -13.05
N LEU A 162 -8.56 0.78 -13.44
CA LEU A 162 -7.99 0.12 -14.60
C LEU A 162 -7.82 -1.40 -14.34
N VAL A 163 -7.31 -1.74 -13.15
CA VAL A 163 -7.37 -3.11 -12.60
C VAL A 163 -8.26 -3.10 -11.38
N TYR A 164 -9.37 -3.80 -11.46
CA TYR A 164 -10.45 -3.78 -10.47
C TYR A 164 -10.71 -5.18 -9.91
N ALA A 165 -11.18 -5.24 -8.70
CA ALA A 165 -11.78 -6.43 -8.10
C ALA A 165 -12.86 -6.00 -7.11
N ASP A 166 -13.94 -6.76 -6.98
CA ASP A 166 -14.96 -6.52 -5.97
C ASP A 166 -15.41 -7.84 -5.35
N ASN A 167 -15.40 -7.87 -4.00
CA ASN A 167 -15.80 -9.06 -3.22
C ASN A 167 -15.03 -10.33 -3.60
N GLN A 168 -13.73 -10.22 -3.83
CA GLN A 168 -12.85 -11.34 -4.19
C GLN A 168 -11.92 -11.71 -3.03
N GLU A 169 -11.41 -12.95 -3.05
CA GLU A 169 -10.42 -13.41 -2.08
C GLU A 169 -9.28 -14.16 -2.78
N ASN A 170 -8.10 -14.18 -2.15
CA ASN A 170 -6.89 -14.77 -2.70
C ASN A 170 -6.62 -14.27 -4.11
N ILE A 171 -6.41 -12.96 -4.27
CA ILE A 171 -6.11 -12.35 -5.55
C ILE A 171 -4.70 -11.77 -5.56
N ALA A 172 -4.05 -11.82 -6.71
CA ALA A 172 -2.74 -11.19 -6.86
C ALA A 172 -2.57 -10.52 -8.23
N LEU A 173 -1.75 -9.46 -8.22
CA LEU A 173 -1.15 -8.82 -9.39
C LEU A 173 0.36 -8.84 -9.17
N THR A 174 1.09 -9.63 -9.96
CA THR A 174 2.52 -9.88 -9.70
C THR A 174 3.38 -9.81 -10.96
N GLY A 175 4.68 -9.88 -10.77
CA GLY A 175 5.67 -9.96 -11.86
C GLY A 175 6.45 -8.66 -12.02
N HIS A 176 7.22 -8.55 -13.12
CA HIS A 176 8.11 -7.42 -13.38
C HIS A 176 7.71 -6.63 -14.64
N GLY A 177 6.48 -6.83 -15.11
CA GLY A 177 5.93 -6.07 -16.23
C GLY A 177 5.39 -4.69 -15.80
N LYS A 178 4.92 -3.93 -16.79
CA LYS A 178 4.45 -2.57 -16.62
C LYS A 178 2.95 -2.45 -16.88
N LEU A 179 2.30 -1.63 -16.07
CA LEU A 179 0.95 -1.16 -16.29
C LEU A 179 1.03 0.35 -16.63
N ILE A 180 0.50 0.74 -17.76
CA ILE A 180 0.67 2.07 -18.34
C ILE A 180 -0.70 2.68 -18.60
N ALA A 181 -1.05 3.72 -17.83
CA ALA A 181 -2.33 4.42 -17.99
C ALA A 181 -2.32 5.32 -19.24
N PRO A 182 -3.51 5.71 -19.74
CA PRO A 182 -3.61 6.65 -20.84
C PRO A 182 -3.10 8.04 -20.45
N THR A 183 -2.81 8.85 -21.44
CA THR A 183 -2.40 10.25 -21.27
C THR A 183 -3.60 11.16 -20.98
N THR A 184 -3.36 12.38 -20.47
CA THR A 184 -4.41 13.34 -20.10
C THR A 184 -5.13 14.00 -21.28
N ASP A 185 -4.81 13.65 -22.51
CA ASP A 185 -5.55 14.05 -23.72
C ASP A 185 -6.68 13.07 -24.12
N CYS A 186 -6.88 12.01 -23.34
CA CYS A 186 -7.88 10.97 -23.59
C CYS A 186 -9.34 11.40 -23.32
N GLU A 187 -10.28 10.59 -23.78
CA GLU A 187 -11.72 10.83 -23.61
C GLU A 187 -12.12 10.89 -22.11
N ILE A 188 -11.60 9.97 -21.29
CA ILE A 188 -11.89 9.93 -19.85
C ILE A 188 -11.51 11.24 -19.18
N TRP A 189 -10.31 11.77 -19.46
CA TRP A 189 -9.84 13.03 -18.87
C TRP A 189 -10.71 14.22 -19.27
N LYS A 190 -11.14 14.29 -20.54
CA LYS A 190 -11.96 15.37 -21.06
C LYS A 190 -13.39 15.38 -20.50
N HIS A 191 -13.89 14.23 -20.04
CA HIS A 191 -15.24 14.09 -19.51
C HIS A 191 -15.28 13.97 -17.98
N GLN A 192 -14.15 14.25 -17.29
CA GLN A 192 -14.15 14.20 -15.84
C GLN A 192 -15.13 15.18 -15.21
N CYS A 193 -15.63 14.84 -14.03
CA CYS A 193 -16.53 15.69 -13.27
C CYS A 193 -15.84 17.03 -12.97
N SER A 194 -16.51 18.14 -13.30
CA SER A 194 -15.97 19.50 -13.14
C SER A 194 -16.32 20.13 -11.79
N VAL A 195 -17.26 19.54 -11.05
CA VAL A 195 -17.62 20.00 -9.70
C VAL A 195 -16.86 19.18 -8.64
N SER A 196 -16.74 19.73 -7.43
CA SER A 196 -16.14 18.99 -6.32
C SER A 196 -16.98 17.78 -5.95
N ILE A 197 -16.38 16.78 -5.29
CA ILE A 197 -17.13 15.59 -4.86
C ILE A 197 -18.23 15.96 -3.84
N GLU A 198 -18.00 16.97 -3.01
CA GLU A 198 -19.00 17.48 -2.06
C GLU A 198 -20.23 18.01 -2.81
N GLN A 199 -20.02 18.89 -3.80
CA GLN A 199 -21.13 19.43 -4.62
C GLN A 199 -21.86 18.32 -5.40
N TYR A 200 -21.13 17.30 -5.88
CA TYR A 200 -21.76 16.17 -6.56
C TYR A 200 -22.66 15.36 -5.61
N VAL A 201 -22.21 15.15 -4.35
CA VAL A 201 -22.99 14.46 -3.31
C VAL A 201 -24.24 15.25 -2.91
N GLU A 202 -24.14 16.57 -2.75
CA GLU A 202 -25.28 17.46 -2.48
C GLU A 202 -26.36 17.34 -3.55
N GLN A 203 -25.94 17.26 -4.81
CA GLN A 203 -26.85 17.06 -5.95
C GLN A 203 -27.40 15.62 -6.04
N ASN A 204 -26.70 14.64 -5.48
CA ASN A 204 -27.01 13.21 -5.55
C ASN A 204 -26.85 12.56 -4.15
N PRO A 205 -27.75 12.86 -3.20
CA PRO A 205 -27.60 12.40 -1.80
C PRO A 205 -27.69 10.87 -1.67
N ASP A 206 -28.53 10.21 -2.45
CA ASP A 206 -28.61 8.74 -2.46
C ASP A 206 -27.42 8.15 -3.24
N VAL A 207 -26.66 7.27 -2.59
CA VAL A 207 -25.51 6.58 -3.19
C VAL A 207 -25.88 5.87 -4.50
N LYS A 208 -27.06 5.25 -4.57
CA LYS A 208 -27.54 4.54 -5.77
C LYS A 208 -27.83 5.47 -6.94
N ALA A 209 -28.08 6.74 -6.67
CA ALA A 209 -28.30 7.77 -7.70
C ALA A 209 -26.98 8.38 -8.22
N ARG A 210 -25.86 8.18 -7.51
CA ARG A 210 -24.54 8.72 -7.88
C ARG A 210 -23.92 7.96 -9.05
N ILE A 211 -24.54 8.05 -10.24
CA ILE A 211 -24.13 7.36 -11.46
C ILE A 211 -23.45 8.34 -12.40
N ALA A 212 -22.13 8.23 -12.55
CA ALA A 212 -21.26 9.02 -13.42
C ALA A 212 -20.68 8.12 -14.53
N ASP A 213 -21.46 7.90 -15.61
CA ASP A 213 -21.19 6.91 -16.65
C ASP A 213 -20.79 7.49 -18.01
N GLY A 214 -20.65 8.81 -18.10
CA GLY A 214 -20.33 9.51 -19.35
C GLY A 214 -21.44 9.55 -20.38
N LYS A 215 -22.64 9.00 -20.07
CA LYS A 215 -23.77 8.95 -21.01
C LYS A 215 -24.69 10.16 -20.85
N LYS A 216 -25.27 10.62 -21.97
CA LYS A 216 -26.27 11.68 -21.96
C LYS A 216 -25.82 12.96 -21.24
N GLY A 217 -24.53 13.32 -21.40
CA GLY A 217 -23.96 14.52 -20.77
C GLY A 217 -23.58 14.37 -19.30
N LYS A 218 -23.71 13.17 -18.70
CA LYS A 218 -23.18 12.90 -17.36
C LYS A 218 -21.66 12.88 -17.39
N PRO A 219 -20.99 13.35 -16.33
CA PRO A 219 -19.55 13.24 -16.22
C PRO A 219 -19.11 11.80 -15.94
N VAL A 220 -17.79 11.60 -15.86
CA VAL A 220 -17.18 10.43 -15.24
C VAL A 220 -16.27 10.90 -14.10
N PHE A 221 -16.03 10.05 -13.11
CA PHE A 221 -14.89 10.21 -12.20
C PHE A 221 -13.69 9.46 -12.78
N LEU A 222 -12.51 10.06 -12.63
CA LEU A 222 -11.26 9.45 -13.10
C LEU A 222 -11.07 8.09 -12.43
N PRO A 223 -10.77 7.05 -13.19
CA PRO A 223 -10.56 5.73 -12.60
C PRO A 223 -9.29 5.70 -11.75
N LEU A 224 -9.33 4.95 -10.66
CA LEU A 224 -8.16 4.53 -9.91
C LEU A 224 -7.30 3.61 -10.79
N PHE A 225 -6.01 3.46 -10.49
CA PHE A 225 -5.22 2.55 -11.31
C PHE A 225 -5.46 1.09 -10.91
N VAL A 226 -5.09 0.69 -9.71
CA VAL A 226 -5.32 -0.66 -9.15
C VAL A 226 -6.17 -0.53 -7.88
N SER A 227 -7.39 -1.04 -7.91
CA SER A 227 -8.29 -0.92 -6.76
C SER A 227 -9.09 -2.19 -6.50
N PRO A 228 -8.59 -3.08 -5.66
CA PRO A 228 -9.40 -4.11 -5.05
C PRO A 228 -10.37 -3.48 -4.04
N THR A 229 -11.64 -3.87 -4.10
CA THR A 229 -12.73 -3.36 -3.25
C THR A 229 -13.39 -4.52 -2.52
N ASN A 230 -13.63 -4.42 -1.21
CA ASN A 230 -14.19 -5.49 -0.38
C ASN A 230 -13.46 -6.84 -0.51
N CYS A 231 -12.16 -6.83 -0.80
CA CYS A 231 -11.38 -8.04 -1.04
C CYS A 231 -10.63 -8.52 0.20
N ARG A 232 -10.29 -9.81 0.23
CA ARG A 232 -9.47 -10.40 1.28
C ARG A 232 -8.26 -11.11 0.70
N ASN A 233 -7.14 -11.07 1.44
CA ASN A 233 -5.89 -11.71 1.07
C ASN A 233 -5.43 -11.29 -0.33
N VAL A 234 -5.00 -10.02 -0.44
CA VAL A 234 -4.60 -9.35 -1.68
C VAL A 234 -3.10 -9.19 -1.72
N LEU A 235 -2.47 -9.52 -2.84
CA LEU A 235 -1.04 -9.31 -3.09
C LEU A 235 -0.85 -8.46 -4.35
N ILE A 236 -0.06 -7.39 -4.23
CA ILE A 236 0.44 -6.61 -5.37
C ILE A 236 1.96 -6.59 -5.24
N GLU A 237 2.67 -7.19 -6.20
CA GLU A 237 4.12 -7.40 -6.06
C GLU A 237 4.90 -7.25 -7.37
N GLY A 238 5.96 -6.45 -7.32
CA GLY A 238 7.01 -6.37 -8.34
C GLY A 238 6.69 -5.53 -9.57
N VAL A 239 5.41 -5.21 -9.80
CA VAL A 239 4.95 -4.48 -10.99
C VAL A 239 5.32 -3.00 -10.96
N THR A 240 5.46 -2.40 -12.16
CA THR A 240 5.64 -0.95 -12.32
C THR A 240 4.35 -0.33 -12.86
N LEU A 241 3.90 0.77 -12.22
CA LEU A 241 2.75 1.57 -12.64
C LEU A 241 3.24 2.91 -13.21
N GLU A 242 2.82 3.26 -14.42
CA GLU A 242 3.21 4.50 -15.08
C GLU A 242 2.01 5.39 -15.44
N ARG A 243 2.16 6.71 -15.23
CA ARG A 243 1.26 7.75 -15.75
C ARG A 243 -0.20 7.64 -15.30
N SER A 244 -0.49 7.45 -14.05
CA SER A 244 -1.87 7.36 -13.59
C SER A 244 -2.71 8.60 -13.96
N LEU A 245 -4.00 8.41 -14.19
CA LEU A 245 -4.97 9.50 -14.33
C LEU A 245 -5.43 10.03 -12.96
N PHE A 246 -5.33 9.21 -11.92
CA PHE A 246 -5.75 9.50 -10.55
C PHE A 246 -4.86 8.72 -9.57
N TRP A 247 -5.32 8.38 -8.37
CA TRP A 247 -4.57 7.60 -7.39
C TRP A 247 -4.15 6.23 -7.93
N ASN A 248 -2.94 5.80 -7.61
CA ASN A 248 -2.37 4.59 -8.22
C ASN A 248 -2.88 3.29 -7.56
N ILE A 249 -2.49 2.96 -6.36
CA ILE A 249 -2.88 1.70 -5.70
C ILE A 249 -3.81 2.02 -4.54
N VAL A 250 -5.06 1.61 -4.64
CA VAL A 250 -6.11 1.99 -3.69
C VAL A 250 -6.95 0.78 -3.28
N PRO A 251 -6.49 -0.02 -2.31
CA PRO A 251 -7.36 -1.02 -1.69
C PRO A 251 -8.46 -0.33 -0.88
N VAL A 252 -9.71 -0.68 -1.16
CA VAL A 252 -10.91 -0.11 -0.51
C VAL A 252 -11.64 -1.20 0.25
N TYR A 253 -11.88 -1.01 1.55
CA TYR A 253 -12.61 -1.97 2.40
C TYR A 253 -12.01 -3.38 2.46
N CYS A 254 -10.72 -3.52 2.18
CA CYS A 254 -10.04 -4.79 2.13
C CYS A 254 -9.55 -5.25 3.51
N ASP A 255 -9.21 -6.54 3.61
CA ASP A 255 -8.63 -7.15 4.81
C ASP A 255 -7.49 -8.10 4.42
N GLY A 256 -6.28 -7.86 4.94
CA GLY A 256 -5.10 -8.61 4.59
C GLY A 256 -4.55 -8.22 3.20
N VAL A 257 -3.84 -7.11 3.12
CA VAL A 257 -3.26 -6.57 1.88
C VAL A 257 -1.75 -6.50 1.99
N ILE A 258 -1.06 -7.03 1.01
CA ILE A 258 0.40 -6.95 0.88
C ILE A 258 0.73 -6.22 -0.41
N ILE A 259 1.48 -5.12 -0.31
CA ILE A 259 1.99 -4.35 -1.44
C ILE A 259 3.51 -4.28 -1.27
N ARG A 260 4.25 -4.93 -2.17
CA ARG A 260 5.70 -5.03 -2.01
C ARG A 260 6.48 -5.01 -3.33
N GLY A 261 7.68 -4.42 -3.30
CA GLY A 261 8.54 -4.35 -4.47
C GLY A 261 7.93 -3.60 -5.66
N VAL A 262 6.93 -2.74 -5.42
CA VAL A 262 6.22 -2.01 -6.47
C VAL A 262 6.92 -0.69 -6.78
N THR A 263 6.98 -0.35 -8.06
CA THR A 263 7.43 0.96 -8.53
C THR A 263 6.24 1.75 -9.07
N VAL A 264 6.10 3.01 -8.63
CA VAL A 264 5.15 3.96 -9.20
C VAL A 264 5.92 5.12 -9.83
N GLU A 265 5.65 5.41 -11.10
CA GLU A 265 6.22 6.50 -11.90
C GLU A 265 5.08 7.34 -12.48
N SER A 266 4.44 8.13 -11.61
CA SER A 266 3.23 8.90 -11.93
C SER A 266 3.39 10.40 -11.65
N HIS A 267 4.61 10.92 -11.71
CA HIS A 267 4.89 12.34 -11.53
C HIS A 267 4.58 13.12 -12.83
N GLY A 268 3.36 13.56 -13.02
CA GLY A 268 2.96 14.30 -14.24
C GLY A 268 1.95 15.41 -13.94
N HIS A 269 1.04 15.18 -13.04
CA HIS A 269 0.04 16.14 -12.57
C HIS A 269 -0.33 15.85 -11.13
N GLY A 270 -1.01 16.79 -10.45
CA GLY A 270 -1.54 16.56 -9.10
C GLY A 270 -2.60 15.43 -9.07
N ARG A 271 -2.89 14.91 -7.88
CA ARG A 271 -3.86 13.84 -7.63
C ARG A 271 -3.42 12.46 -8.16
N THR A 272 -2.11 12.26 -8.38
CA THR A 272 -1.53 10.96 -8.68
C THR A 272 -0.81 10.41 -7.44
N ASP A 273 -1.58 10.26 -6.35
CA ASP A 273 -1.13 9.65 -5.10
C ASP A 273 -0.59 8.23 -5.37
N GLY A 274 0.39 7.80 -4.60
CA GLY A 274 1.08 6.53 -4.83
C GLY A 274 0.28 5.33 -4.33
N ILE A 275 0.24 5.13 -3.02
CA ILE A 275 -0.51 4.05 -2.37
C ILE A 275 -1.45 4.67 -1.33
N ASP A 276 -2.74 4.52 -1.55
CA ASP A 276 -3.81 5.03 -0.68
C ASP A 276 -4.54 3.89 0.00
N ILE A 277 -4.32 3.71 1.28
CA ILE A 277 -5.05 2.71 2.06
C ILE A 277 -6.37 3.32 2.50
N GLU A 278 -7.47 2.89 1.86
CA GLU A 278 -8.80 3.49 2.06
C GLU A 278 -9.73 2.55 2.82
N SER A 279 -9.99 2.83 4.11
CA SER A 279 -10.86 2.02 4.98
C SER A 279 -10.51 0.52 4.96
N THR A 280 -9.24 0.21 4.93
CA THR A 280 -8.65 -1.13 4.76
C THR A 280 -7.80 -1.48 5.97
N ARG A 281 -7.77 -2.75 6.35
CA ARG A 281 -7.06 -3.20 7.54
C ARG A 281 -6.08 -4.34 7.27
N ASN A 282 -5.13 -4.51 8.21
CA ASN A 282 -4.12 -5.56 8.15
C ASN A 282 -3.27 -5.43 6.87
N VAL A 283 -2.50 -4.36 6.79
CA VAL A 283 -1.78 -3.98 5.57
C VAL A 283 -0.27 -3.98 5.81
N LEU A 284 0.46 -4.61 4.90
CA LEU A 284 1.91 -4.52 4.81
C LEU A 284 2.30 -3.85 3.49
N ILE A 285 3.05 -2.75 3.59
CA ILE A 285 3.69 -2.08 2.44
C ILE A 285 5.19 -2.15 2.67
N GLU A 286 5.93 -2.80 1.76
CA GLU A 286 7.37 -2.91 1.92
C GLU A 286 8.13 -2.86 0.59
N TYR A 287 9.34 -2.32 0.63
CA TYR A 287 10.25 -2.25 -0.53
C TYR A 287 9.63 -1.56 -1.76
N CYS A 288 8.71 -0.62 -1.59
CA CYS A 288 8.12 0.14 -2.68
C CYS A 288 8.89 1.43 -2.97
N SER A 289 8.90 1.86 -4.23
CA SER A 289 9.49 3.12 -4.68
C SER A 289 8.44 3.96 -5.39
N LEU A 290 8.14 5.16 -4.86
CA LEU A 290 7.05 6.00 -5.34
C LEU A 290 7.57 7.36 -5.81
N ASP A 291 7.27 7.69 -7.07
CA ASP A 291 7.51 8.98 -7.72
C ASP A 291 6.17 9.52 -8.21
N CYS A 292 5.56 10.39 -7.42
CA CYS A 292 4.16 10.78 -7.55
C CYS A 292 3.99 12.29 -7.80
N GLY A 293 2.86 12.67 -8.34
CA GLY A 293 2.47 14.08 -8.46
C GLY A 293 1.75 14.62 -7.23
N ASP A 294 1.33 13.73 -6.30
CA ASP A 294 0.70 14.07 -5.03
C ASP A 294 1.32 13.23 -3.89
N ASP A 295 0.56 12.84 -2.87
CA ASP A 295 1.08 12.14 -1.69
C ASP A 295 1.56 10.70 -2.02
N CYS A 296 2.66 10.24 -1.41
CA CYS A 296 3.21 8.92 -1.74
C CYS A 296 2.51 7.78 -1.00
N PHE A 297 2.65 7.68 0.33
CA PHE A 297 2.00 6.67 1.16
C PHE A 297 0.88 7.33 1.97
N THR A 298 -0.36 7.03 1.64
CA THR A 298 -1.50 7.76 2.19
C THR A 298 -2.49 6.84 2.88
N MET A 299 -2.97 7.24 4.06
CA MET A 299 -3.99 6.55 4.84
C MET A 299 -5.25 7.40 4.86
N LYS A 300 -6.39 6.79 4.46
CA LYS A 300 -7.68 7.45 4.31
C LYS A 300 -8.79 6.57 4.87
N SER A 301 -9.87 7.16 5.38
CA SER A 301 -11.00 6.41 5.97
C SER A 301 -12.34 7.08 5.74
N GLY A 302 -12.52 7.64 4.54
CA GLY A 302 -13.77 8.28 4.14
C GLY A 302 -13.89 9.74 4.52
N ARG A 303 -14.84 10.40 3.88
CA ARG A 303 -15.06 11.84 3.93
C ARG A 303 -16.42 12.17 4.53
N GLY A 304 -16.45 12.99 5.59
CA GLY A 304 -17.63 13.56 6.19
C GLY A 304 -18.73 12.54 6.50
N GLU A 305 -19.98 12.89 6.28
CA GLU A 305 -21.14 12.04 6.57
C GLU A 305 -21.13 10.71 5.79
N ASP A 306 -20.63 10.70 4.55
CA ASP A 306 -20.49 9.47 3.77
C ASP A 306 -19.50 8.49 4.40
N GLY A 307 -18.36 9.01 4.86
CA GLY A 307 -17.37 8.21 5.59
C GLY A 307 -17.89 7.72 6.95
N LEU A 308 -18.62 8.57 7.69
CA LEU A 308 -19.26 8.19 8.95
C LEU A 308 -20.36 7.15 8.75
N ARG A 309 -21.15 7.25 7.68
CA ARG A 309 -22.16 6.25 7.31
C ARG A 309 -21.56 4.87 7.07
N VAL A 310 -20.42 4.81 6.36
CA VAL A 310 -19.69 3.56 6.09
C VAL A 310 -18.99 3.06 7.36
N ASN A 311 -18.38 3.96 8.12
CA ASN A 311 -17.71 3.73 9.42
C ASN A 311 -16.72 2.55 9.44
N LYS A 312 -15.87 2.47 8.40
CA LYS A 312 -14.78 1.50 8.33
C LYS A 312 -13.45 2.24 8.47
N PRO A 313 -12.66 2.00 9.53
CA PRO A 313 -11.36 2.63 9.70
C PRO A 313 -10.32 2.08 8.71
N SER A 314 -9.21 2.81 8.56
CA SER A 314 -7.95 2.25 8.08
C SER A 314 -7.10 1.90 9.29
N GLU A 315 -6.74 0.61 9.47
CA GLU A 315 -6.10 0.17 10.71
C GLU A 315 -5.14 -1.00 10.53
N ASN A 316 -4.19 -1.11 11.47
CA ASN A 316 -3.15 -2.14 11.48
C ASN A 316 -2.31 -2.10 10.19
N ILE A 317 -1.60 -1.01 9.99
CA ILE A 317 -0.85 -0.74 8.76
C ILE A 317 0.63 -0.62 9.09
N VAL A 318 1.47 -1.35 8.37
CA VAL A 318 2.92 -1.25 8.46
C VAL A 318 3.49 -0.84 7.11
N VAL A 319 4.32 0.21 7.11
CA VAL A 319 5.09 0.67 5.95
C VAL A 319 6.57 0.60 6.31
N ARG A 320 7.35 -0.19 5.57
CA ARG A 320 8.78 -0.38 5.87
C ARG A 320 9.65 -0.52 4.62
N TYR A 321 10.90 -0.13 4.72
CA TYR A 321 11.93 -0.26 3.67
C TYR A 321 11.51 0.39 2.34
N CYS A 322 10.71 1.45 2.40
CA CYS A 322 10.14 2.12 1.26
C CYS A 322 10.85 3.43 0.93
N LEU A 323 10.81 3.81 -0.35
CA LEU A 323 11.36 5.04 -0.89
C LEU A 323 10.25 5.93 -1.46
N ALA A 324 10.07 7.14 -0.90
CA ALA A 324 9.31 8.21 -1.53
C ALA A 324 10.29 9.16 -2.24
N LYS A 325 10.25 9.23 -3.57
CA LYS A 325 11.17 10.04 -4.39
C LYS A 325 10.67 11.47 -4.55
N ARG A 326 9.49 11.65 -5.12
CA ARG A 326 8.81 12.94 -5.31
C ARG A 326 7.35 12.80 -4.89
N GLY A 327 6.76 13.90 -4.45
CA GLY A 327 5.37 13.99 -4.06
C GLY A 327 5.11 15.14 -3.11
N TRP A 328 3.85 15.33 -2.73
CA TRP A 328 3.50 16.33 -1.72
C TRP A 328 3.84 15.86 -0.30
N GLY A 329 3.63 14.61 0.01
CA GLY A 329 3.99 14.02 1.29
C GLY A 329 4.64 12.64 1.16
N GLY A 330 5.62 12.33 2.00
CA GLY A 330 6.21 11.00 2.10
C GLY A 330 5.19 10.01 2.67
N VAL A 331 4.74 10.25 3.89
CA VAL A 331 3.60 9.57 4.51
C VAL A 331 2.55 10.61 4.93
N VAL A 332 1.28 10.35 4.56
CA VAL A 332 0.18 11.28 4.80
C VAL A 332 -1.03 10.56 5.40
N CYS A 333 -1.58 11.09 6.48
CA CYS A 333 -2.86 10.69 7.03
C CYS A 333 -3.92 11.72 6.65
N GLY A 334 -4.92 11.30 5.88
CA GLY A 334 -6.03 12.15 5.41
C GLY A 334 -5.82 12.75 4.01
N SER A 335 -6.70 13.71 3.64
CA SER A 335 -7.70 14.44 4.45
C SER A 335 -8.99 13.66 4.76
N GLU A 336 -9.17 12.49 4.23
CA GLU A 336 -10.33 11.61 4.46
C GLU A 336 -10.09 10.80 5.74
N THR A 337 -10.65 11.27 6.87
CA THR A 337 -10.37 10.72 8.21
C THR A 337 -11.63 10.28 8.96
N ALA A 338 -12.81 10.32 8.30
CA ALA A 338 -14.12 10.21 8.96
C ALA A 338 -14.27 8.98 9.87
N ALA A 339 -13.78 7.82 9.44
CA ALA A 339 -13.91 6.57 10.20
C ALA A 339 -12.63 6.20 11.00
N MET A 340 -11.72 7.14 11.19
CA MET A 340 -10.45 6.98 11.92
C MET A 340 -9.33 6.28 11.13
N ILE A 341 -8.10 6.67 11.41
CA ILE A 341 -6.86 6.00 11.01
C ILE A 341 -6.19 5.52 12.29
N ARG A 342 -5.97 4.21 12.44
CA ARG A 342 -5.47 3.61 13.68
C ARG A 342 -4.31 2.67 13.46
N ASN A 343 -3.41 2.58 14.44
CA ASN A 343 -2.33 1.60 14.43
C ASN A 343 -1.53 1.66 13.13
N LEU A 344 -0.92 2.80 12.86
CA LEU A 344 0.01 2.99 11.74
C LEU A 344 1.45 2.94 12.27
N TYR A 345 2.26 2.08 11.70
CA TYR A 345 3.69 2.00 11.98
C TYR A 345 4.51 2.15 10.71
N VAL A 346 5.26 3.24 10.60
CA VAL A 346 6.13 3.53 9.47
C VAL A 346 7.57 3.54 9.97
N HIS A 347 8.41 2.67 9.42
CA HIS A 347 9.78 2.55 9.89
C HIS A 347 10.75 2.16 8.77
N ASP A 348 12.01 2.49 8.99
CA ASP A 348 13.11 2.14 8.07
C ASP A 348 12.85 2.60 6.62
N CYS A 349 12.34 3.83 6.46
CA CYS A 349 11.99 4.41 5.16
C CYS A 349 12.88 5.61 4.82
N VAL A 350 12.91 5.95 3.52
CA VAL A 350 13.60 7.15 3.02
C VAL A 350 12.60 7.99 2.21
N PHE A 351 12.48 9.27 2.58
CA PHE A 351 11.73 10.27 1.82
C PHE A 351 12.73 11.27 1.25
N SER A 352 12.86 11.27 -0.10
CA SER A 352 13.91 12.03 -0.79
C SER A 352 13.28 12.86 -1.92
N GLY A 353 13.01 14.14 -1.64
CA GLY A 353 12.44 15.07 -2.61
C GLY A 353 10.95 15.34 -2.49
N THR A 354 10.25 14.77 -1.51
CA THR A 354 8.86 15.12 -1.21
C THR A 354 8.78 16.50 -0.55
N LYS A 355 7.64 17.20 -0.69
CA LYS A 355 7.44 18.52 -0.10
C LYS A 355 7.30 18.45 1.41
N SER A 356 6.66 17.40 1.94
CA SER A 356 6.62 17.12 3.37
C SER A 356 7.03 15.68 3.67
N GLY A 357 7.57 15.44 4.86
CA GLY A 357 7.91 14.10 5.32
C GLY A 357 6.69 13.36 5.83
N VAL A 358 6.30 13.64 7.06
CA VAL A 358 5.09 13.11 7.71
C VAL A 358 4.05 14.22 7.77
N ARG A 359 2.86 13.94 7.25
CA ARG A 359 1.76 14.90 7.24
C ARG A 359 0.48 14.30 7.79
N PHE A 360 -0.18 15.02 8.70
CA PHE A 360 -1.55 14.75 9.10
C PHE A 360 -2.41 15.94 8.65
N LYS A 361 -3.39 15.70 7.78
CA LYS A 361 -4.30 16.72 7.26
C LYS A 361 -5.74 16.28 7.43
N THR A 362 -6.54 17.13 8.05
CA THR A 362 -7.99 16.94 8.18
C THR A 362 -8.67 18.28 8.43
N ARG A 363 -9.96 18.28 8.65
CA ARG A 363 -10.76 19.42 9.05
C ARG A 363 -12.04 18.95 9.72
N ARG A 364 -12.71 19.84 10.45
CA ARG A 364 -13.92 19.50 11.23
C ARG A 364 -15.01 18.82 10.41
N SER A 365 -15.24 19.28 9.17
CA SER A 365 -16.22 18.68 8.24
C SER A 365 -15.84 17.30 7.73
N ARG A 366 -14.60 16.86 7.87
CA ARG A 366 -14.16 15.51 7.49
C ARG A 366 -14.54 14.47 8.53
N GLY A 367 -14.57 14.84 9.80
CA GLY A 367 -14.80 13.93 10.93
C GLY A 367 -13.59 13.08 11.28
N GLY A 368 -13.75 12.21 12.27
CA GLY A 368 -12.76 11.21 12.70
C GLY A 368 -11.43 11.79 13.17
N GLY A 369 -10.34 11.15 12.77
CA GLY A 369 -8.99 11.53 13.19
C GLY A 369 -7.96 10.42 13.03
N GLY A 370 -6.89 10.49 13.83
CA GLY A 370 -5.82 9.50 13.88
C GLY A 370 -5.48 9.09 15.31
N GLU A 371 -5.14 7.81 15.50
CA GLU A 371 -4.82 7.22 16.79
C GLU A 371 -3.68 6.20 16.66
N ASN A 372 -2.71 6.24 17.56
CA ASN A 372 -1.57 5.32 17.59
C ASN A 372 -0.79 5.32 16.25
N LEU A 373 -0.29 6.50 15.87
CA LEU A 373 0.51 6.71 14.65
C LEU A 373 1.99 6.82 15.04
N ILE A 374 2.81 5.87 14.61
CA ILE A 374 4.20 5.72 15.02
C ILE A 374 5.12 5.79 13.81
N PHE A 375 6.14 6.65 13.91
CA PHE A 375 7.11 6.89 12.85
C PHE A 375 8.52 6.76 13.41
N GLU A 376 9.33 5.85 12.88
CA GLU A 376 10.67 5.57 13.40
C GLU A 376 11.70 5.38 12.28
N ARG A 377 12.93 5.77 12.53
CA ARG A 377 14.08 5.55 11.65
C ARG A 377 13.81 5.94 10.19
N ILE A 378 13.27 7.16 10.00
CA ILE A 378 12.97 7.69 8.68
C ILE A 378 14.03 8.73 8.31
N ARG A 379 14.70 8.52 7.19
CA ARG A 379 15.58 9.51 6.58
C ARG A 379 14.77 10.46 5.71
N MET A 380 14.92 11.75 5.95
CA MET A 380 14.19 12.78 5.21
C MET A 380 15.16 13.76 4.56
N ASN A 381 15.12 13.84 3.23
CA ASN A 381 15.77 14.86 2.42
C ASN A 381 14.68 15.56 1.60
N LEU A 382 14.08 16.59 2.18
CA LEU A 382 12.81 17.15 1.74
C LEU A 382 12.99 18.49 1.03
N ALA A 383 12.02 18.81 0.16
CA ALA A 383 11.90 20.12 -0.45
C ALA A 383 11.24 21.18 0.46
N GLY A 384 10.63 20.77 1.59
CA GLY A 384 9.88 21.66 2.45
C GLY A 384 9.87 21.24 3.93
N ILE A 385 8.75 20.75 4.45
CA ILE A 385 8.47 20.60 5.89
C ILE A 385 8.57 19.15 6.33
N ALA A 386 9.37 18.85 7.37
CA ALA A 386 9.52 17.47 7.87
C ALA A 386 8.22 16.92 8.50
N PHE A 387 7.57 17.74 9.34
CA PHE A 387 6.35 17.36 10.04
C PHE A 387 5.29 18.45 9.85
N TRP A 388 4.14 18.09 9.30
CA TRP A 388 3.06 19.04 9.01
C TRP A 388 1.71 18.51 9.53
N TRP A 389 1.18 19.18 10.55
CA TRP A 389 -0.15 18.94 11.09
C TRP A 389 -1.08 20.07 10.69
N ASP A 390 -2.08 19.76 9.86
CA ASP A 390 -3.07 20.70 9.38
C ASP A 390 -4.48 20.18 9.72
N MET A 391 -5.08 20.75 10.76
CA MET A 391 -6.36 20.31 11.32
C MET A 391 -7.52 21.24 10.94
N LEU A 392 -7.25 22.38 10.33
CA LEU A 392 -8.25 23.39 9.97
C LEU A 392 -8.63 23.32 8.49
N GLY A 393 -7.72 22.87 7.66
CA GLY A 393 -7.85 22.95 6.22
C GLY A 393 -7.70 24.38 5.68
N GLU A 394 -7.78 24.54 4.37
CA GLU A 394 -7.84 25.86 3.76
C GLU A 394 -9.27 26.40 3.82
N GLU A 395 -9.47 27.71 4.04
CA GLU A 395 -10.79 28.37 4.11
C GLU A 395 -11.68 28.07 2.89
N LYS A 396 -11.09 27.98 1.70
CA LYS A 396 -11.81 27.61 0.45
C LYS A 396 -12.41 26.20 0.46
N HIS A 397 -12.13 25.41 1.49
CA HIS A 397 -12.61 24.05 1.66
C HIS A 397 -13.52 23.87 2.89
N VAL A 398 -13.98 24.98 3.50
CA VAL A 398 -14.96 24.99 4.60
C VAL A 398 -16.37 24.99 4.04
#